data_9efdebb08bd871c7b59be699a80ba66b
#
_entry.id   9efdebb08bd871c7b59be699a80ba66b
#
_cell.length_a   1.000
_cell.length_b   1.000
_cell.length_c   1.000
_cell.angle_alpha   90.00
_cell.angle_beta   90.00
_cell.angle_gamma   90.00
#
_symmetry.space_group_name_H-M   'P 1'
#
loop_
_entity.id
_entity.type
_entity.pdbx_description
1 polymer ?
#
loop_
_entity_poly.entity_id
_entity_poly.type
_entity_poly.pdbx_seq_one_letter_code
_entity_poly.pdbx_strand_id
1 'polypeptide(L)'
;HQQVLIPEEAARLERLVAAIRNAMYAAKSIKDALPDMYQLEHSSNDIKFAFYGQTRATLIQFSQKACPMLVPAHLAKVEELADIYHSVRAGYAATVQEFYKENTAGGLSETEITTLLNFNREIYTAFKSFVFAMKDCLFDKKEAAYFDELPGFIR
;
A
#
# COMPACT_ATOMS: atom_id res chain seq x y z
N HIS A 1 16.09 -18.13 -33.83
CA HIS A 1 17.13 -18.12 -32.77
C HIS A 1 16.41 -18.00 -31.43
N GLN A 2 16.32 -19.08 -30.65
CA GLN A 2 15.95 -19.04 -29.24
C GLN A 2 17.14 -18.40 -28.48
N GLN A 3 16.97 -17.16 -28.00
CA GLN A 3 17.91 -16.57 -27.06
C GLN A 3 17.75 -17.31 -25.73
N VAL A 4 18.80 -18.01 -25.32
CA VAL A 4 18.87 -18.63 -23.99
C VAL A 4 19.32 -17.52 -23.02
N LEU A 5 18.44 -17.14 -22.09
CA LEU A 5 18.77 -16.19 -21.02
C LEU A 5 19.80 -16.80 -20.07
N ILE A 6 20.79 -16.01 -19.67
CA ILE A 6 21.67 -16.39 -18.56
C ILE A 6 20.87 -16.37 -17.25
N PRO A 7 21.27 -17.13 -16.20
CA PRO A 7 20.52 -17.21 -14.94
C PRO A 7 20.21 -15.87 -14.28
N GLU A 8 21.11 -14.90 -14.38
CA GLU A 8 20.91 -13.54 -13.82
C GLU A 8 19.83 -12.77 -14.57
N GLU A 9 19.79 -12.87 -15.90
CA GLU A 9 18.74 -12.25 -16.72
C GLU A 9 17.38 -12.89 -16.46
N ALA A 10 17.32 -14.21 -16.31
CA ALA A 10 16.12 -14.92 -15.95
C ALA A 10 15.58 -14.47 -14.59
N ALA A 11 16.43 -14.38 -13.57
CA ALA A 11 16.05 -13.91 -12.24
C ALA A 11 15.57 -12.44 -12.25
N ARG A 12 16.21 -11.60 -13.06
CA ARG A 12 15.77 -10.21 -13.24
C ARG A 12 14.40 -10.13 -13.91
N LEU A 13 14.18 -10.93 -14.93
CA LEU A 13 12.89 -11.01 -15.62
C LEU A 13 11.78 -11.46 -14.66
N GLU A 14 12.02 -12.48 -13.86
CA GLU A 14 11.06 -12.95 -12.83
C GLU A 14 10.69 -11.85 -11.85
N ARG A 15 11.65 -11.08 -11.36
CA ARG A 15 11.38 -9.93 -10.47
C ARG A 15 10.56 -8.84 -11.16
N LEU A 16 10.85 -8.51 -12.41
CA LEU A 16 10.07 -7.54 -13.18
C LEU A 16 8.63 -8.01 -13.41
N VAL A 17 8.43 -9.29 -13.69
CA VAL A 17 7.08 -9.88 -13.80
C VAL A 17 6.35 -9.80 -12.46
N ALA A 18 7.02 -10.08 -11.34
CA ALA A 18 6.44 -9.94 -10.00
C ALA A 18 6.08 -8.48 -9.69
N ALA A 19 6.95 -7.53 -10.06
CA ALA A 19 6.68 -6.10 -9.92
C ALA A 19 5.43 -5.67 -10.69
N ILE A 20 5.31 -6.06 -11.95
CA ILE A 20 4.13 -5.76 -12.78
C ILE A 20 2.86 -6.34 -12.15
N ARG A 21 2.91 -7.59 -11.70
CA ARG A 21 1.78 -8.25 -11.04
C ARG A 21 1.34 -7.49 -9.78
N ASN A 22 2.27 -7.11 -8.93
CA ASN A 22 1.98 -6.32 -7.73
C ASN A 22 1.44 -4.93 -8.06
N ALA A 23 1.97 -4.26 -9.08
CA ALA A 23 1.44 -2.98 -9.57
C ALA A 23 0.00 -3.11 -10.07
N MET A 24 -0.32 -4.20 -10.78
CA MET A 24 -1.70 -4.49 -11.22
C MET A 24 -2.64 -4.75 -10.03
N TYR A 25 -2.18 -5.46 -9.00
CA TYR A 25 -2.96 -5.66 -7.77
C TYR A 25 -3.22 -4.35 -7.04
N ALA A 26 -2.21 -3.48 -6.94
CA ALA A 26 -2.38 -2.15 -6.37
C ALA A 26 -3.43 -1.33 -7.14
N ALA A 27 -3.33 -1.28 -8.47
CA ALA A 27 -4.28 -0.58 -9.32
C ALA A 27 -5.71 -1.14 -9.19
N LYS A 28 -5.84 -2.47 -9.12
CA LYS A 28 -7.13 -3.13 -8.90
C LYS A 28 -7.75 -2.74 -7.56
N SER A 29 -6.98 -2.82 -6.47
CA SER A 29 -7.48 -2.45 -5.14
C SER A 29 -7.90 -0.98 -5.07
N ILE A 30 -7.17 -0.06 -5.69
CA ILE A 30 -7.58 1.35 -5.80
C ILE A 30 -8.88 1.48 -6.59
N LYS A 31 -8.99 0.82 -7.74
CA LYS A 31 -10.21 0.83 -8.54
C LYS A 31 -11.43 0.31 -7.75
N ASP A 32 -11.25 -0.78 -7.02
CA ASP A 32 -12.32 -1.39 -6.22
C ASP A 32 -12.74 -0.49 -5.03
N ALA A 33 -11.82 0.34 -4.52
CA ALA A 33 -12.09 1.29 -3.43
C ALA A 33 -12.72 2.62 -3.88
N LEU A 34 -12.66 2.98 -5.16
CA LEU A 34 -13.16 4.28 -5.65
C LEU A 34 -14.64 4.55 -5.35
N PRO A 35 -15.58 3.60 -5.49
CA PRO A 35 -16.98 3.85 -5.16
C PRO A 35 -17.19 4.21 -3.69
N ASP A 36 -16.50 3.52 -2.79
CA ASP A 36 -16.57 3.80 -1.36
C ASP A 36 -15.95 5.16 -1.03
N MET A 37 -14.84 5.50 -1.66
CA MET A 37 -14.18 6.80 -1.49
C MET A 37 -15.10 7.94 -1.92
N TYR A 38 -15.81 7.78 -3.03
CA TYR A 38 -16.81 8.76 -3.49
C TYR A 38 -17.96 8.92 -2.50
N GLN A 39 -18.46 7.83 -1.94
CA GLN A 39 -19.52 7.87 -0.93
C GLN A 39 -19.06 8.56 0.35
N LEU A 40 -17.83 8.32 0.79
CA LEU A 40 -17.25 8.95 1.98
C LEU A 40 -17.07 10.46 1.80
N GLU A 41 -16.61 10.89 0.61
CA GLU A 41 -16.44 12.30 0.26
C GLU A 41 -17.74 13.09 0.34
N HIS A 42 -18.86 12.47 -0.04
CA HIS A 42 -20.18 13.09 -0.08
C HIS A 42 -21.06 12.76 1.13
N SER A 43 -20.47 12.14 2.16
CA SER A 43 -21.22 11.76 3.35
C SER A 43 -21.55 12.96 4.24
N SER A 44 -22.79 12.99 4.74
CA SER A 44 -23.22 13.91 5.78
C SER A 44 -22.85 13.44 7.20
N ASN A 45 -22.30 12.24 7.34
CA ASN A 45 -21.81 11.72 8.61
C ASN A 45 -20.39 12.20 8.87
N ASP A 46 -20.19 12.92 9.97
CA ASP A 46 -18.91 13.53 10.31
C ASP A 46 -17.76 12.53 10.45
N ILE A 47 -18.04 11.32 10.97
CA ILE A 47 -17.05 10.26 11.13
C ILE A 47 -16.58 9.77 9.76
N LYS A 48 -17.52 9.53 8.84
CA LYS A 48 -17.20 9.09 7.47
C LYS A 48 -16.44 10.16 6.71
N PHE A 49 -16.84 11.41 6.83
CA PHE A 49 -16.15 12.54 6.19
C PHE A 49 -14.75 12.75 6.74
N ALA A 50 -14.57 12.66 8.06
CA ALA A 50 -13.26 12.73 8.70
C ALA A 50 -12.35 11.57 8.23
N PHE A 51 -12.90 10.38 8.09
CA PHE A 51 -12.18 9.22 7.58
C PHE A 51 -11.73 9.41 6.12
N TYR A 52 -12.58 9.99 5.28
CA TYR A 52 -12.20 10.38 3.93
C TYR A 52 -11.00 11.32 3.93
N GLY A 53 -11.04 12.38 4.76
CA GLY A 53 -9.94 13.33 4.91
C GLY A 53 -8.63 12.66 5.33
N GLN A 54 -8.68 11.75 6.30
CA GLN A 54 -7.54 10.98 6.76
C GLN A 54 -6.97 10.05 5.68
N THR A 55 -7.84 9.34 4.96
CA THR A 55 -7.42 8.48 3.84
C THR A 55 -6.76 9.28 2.74
N ARG A 56 -7.34 10.42 2.37
CA ARG A 56 -6.76 11.33 1.38
C ARG A 56 -5.37 11.84 1.80
N ALA A 57 -5.22 12.24 3.06
CA ALA A 57 -3.94 12.68 3.60
C ALA A 57 -2.89 11.55 3.55
N THR A 58 -3.27 10.33 3.90
CA THR A 58 -2.40 9.15 3.83
C THR A 58 -1.96 8.83 2.39
N LEU A 59 -2.86 8.93 1.42
CA LEU A 59 -2.54 8.76 -0.01
C LEU A 59 -1.52 9.81 -0.50
N ILE A 60 -1.72 11.07 -0.11
CA ILE A 60 -0.81 12.16 -0.45
C ILE A 60 0.57 11.92 0.16
N GLN A 61 0.64 11.62 1.45
CA GLN A 61 1.90 11.35 2.17
C GLN A 61 2.65 10.15 1.57
N PHE A 62 1.93 9.08 1.27
CA PHE A 62 2.51 7.91 0.60
C PHE A 62 3.13 8.31 -0.75
N SER A 63 2.38 9.01 -1.59
CA SER A 63 2.86 9.46 -2.90
C SER A 63 4.08 10.37 -2.81
N GLN A 64 4.08 11.30 -1.85
CA GLN A 64 5.21 12.21 -1.61
C GLN A 64 6.50 11.49 -1.21
N LYS A 65 6.38 10.35 -0.53
CA LYS A 65 7.54 9.54 -0.12
C LYS A 65 7.95 8.53 -1.20
N ALA A 66 6.98 7.90 -1.85
CA ALA A 66 7.22 6.82 -2.80
C ALA A 66 7.65 7.33 -4.19
N CYS A 67 6.99 8.37 -4.72
CA CYS A 67 7.26 8.85 -6.07
C CYS A 67 8.71 9.31 -6.28
N PRO A 68 9.37 10.02 -5.36
CA PRO A 68 10.78 10.39 -5.53
C PRO A 68 11.71 9.19 -5.69
N MET A 69 11.41 8.05 -5.05
CA MET A 69 12.21 6.83 -5.17
C MET A 69 12.19 6.22 -6.57
N LEU A 70 11.18 6.54 -7.38
CA LEU A 70 11.03 6.04 -8.76
C LEU A 70 11.80 6.89 -9.78
N VAL A 71 12.36 8.02 -9.36
CA VAL A 71 13.17 8.88 -10.24
C VAL A 71 14.55 8.25 -10.41
N PRO A 72 15.04 8.05 -11.66
CA PRO A 72 16.32 7.37 -11.90
C PRO A 72 17.54 8.00 -11.22
N ALA A 73 17.50 9.32 -10.96
CA ALA A 73 18.57 10.03 -10.25
C ALA A 73 18.56 9.79 -8.74
N HIS A 74 17.48 9.26 -8.17
CA HIS A 74 17.38 8.92 -6.76
C HIS A 74 18.01 7.55 -6.52
N LEU A 75 19.05 7.51 -5.69
CA LEU A 75 19.64 6.25 -5.24
C LEU A 75 18.79 5.69 -4.10
N ALA A 76 17.74 4.96 -4.46
CA ALA A 76 16.81 4.39 -3.50
C ALA A 76 17.52 3.39 -2.57
N LYS A 77 17.24 3.51 -1.26
CA LYS A 77 17.75 2.60 -0.23
C LYS A 77 16.63 1.70 0.27
N VAL A 78 17.00 0.47 0.64
CA VAL A 78 16.07 -0.53 1.18
C VAL A 78 15.35 0.01 2.42
N GLU A 79 16.09 0.69 3.30
CA GLU A 79 15.55 1.28 4.53
C GLU A 79 14.49 2.36 4.27
N GLU A 80 14.64 3.16 3.22
CA GLU A 80 13.62 4.16 2.83
C GLU A 80 12.29 3.49 2.49
N LEU A 81 12.33 2.41 1.70
CA LEU A 81 11.13 1.67 1.33
C LEU A 81 10.53 0.92 2.53
N ALA A 82 11.37 0.37 3.40
CA ALA A 82 10.95 -0.26 4.65
C ALA A 82 10.22 0.73 5.56
N ASP A 83 10.72 1.95 5.70
CA ASP A 83 10.08 3.01 6.50
C ASP A 83 8.71 3.41 5.93
N ILE A 84 8.58 3.49 4.60
CA ILE A 84 7.29 3.72 3.94
C ILE A 84 6.31 2.59 4.30
N TYR A 85 6.74 1.35 4.22
CA TYR A 85 5.89 0.20 4.53
C TYR A 85 5.48 0.16 6.01
N HIS A 86 6.41 0.44 6.93
CA HIS A 86 6.10 0.54 8.35
C HIS A 86 5.08 1.63 8.65
N SER A 87 5.20 2.79 8.01
CA SER A 87 4.22 3.88 8.11
C SER A 87 2.83 3.45 7.63
N VAL A 88 2.76 2.72 6.52
CA VAL A 88 1.51 2.19 5.97
C VAL A 88 0.84 1.21 6.93
N ARG A 89 1.62 0.29 7.51
CA ARG A 89 1.11 -0.68 8.51
C ARG A 89 0.62 0.00 9.79
N ALA A 90 1.41 0.94 10.30
CA ALA A 90 1.05 1.69 11.50
C ALA A 90 -0.24 2.50 11.29
N GLY A 91 -0.38 3.16 10.15
CA GLY A 91 -1.59 3.90 9.78
C GLY A 91 -2.81 3.00 9.68
N TYR A 92 -2.68 1.83 9.05
CA TYR A 92 -3.77 0.85 8.99
C TYR A 92 -4.24 0.41 10.38
N ALA A 93 -3.30 0.02 11.24
CA ALA A 93 -3.61 -0.43 12.59
C ALA A 93 -4.23 0.69 13.45
N ALA A 94 -3.72 1.91 13.37
CA ALA A 94 -4.26 3.07 14.08
C ALA A 94 -5.71 3.36 13.68
N THR A 95 -6.01 3.31 12.37
CA THR A 95 -7.36 3.51 11.85
C THR A 95 -8.34 2.46 12.37
N VAL A 96 -7.93 1.19 12.40
CA VAL A 96 -8.76 0.10 12.95
C VAL A 96 -9.06 0.34 14.43
N GLN A 97 -8.06 0.75 15.22
CA GLN A 97 -8.23 1.04 16.64
C GLN A 97 -9.17 2.23 16.89
N GLU A 98 -9.07 3.27 16.06
CA GLU A 98 -9.91 4.45 16.17
C GLU A 98 -11.38 4.13 15.90
N PHE A 99 -11.68 3.33 14.88
CA PHE A 99 -13.04 2.87 14.60
C PHE A 99 -13.66 2.12 15.78
N TYR A 100 -12.92 1.26 16.44
CA TYR A 100 -13.42 0.54 17.61
C TYR A 100 -13.67 1.48 18.80
N LYS A 101 -12.89 2.52 18.98
CA LYS A 101 -13.10 3.53 20.05
C LYS A 101 -14.35 4.38 19.76
N GLU A 102 -14.52 4.86 18.55
CA GLU A 102 -15.65 5.72 18.18
C GLU A 102 -16.97 4.98 18.14
N ASN A 103 -16.94 3.67 17.83
CA ASN A 103 -18.15 2.84 17.85
C ASN A 103 -18.78 2.73 19.24
N THR A 104 -18.01 2.86 20.32
CA THR A 104 -18.57 2.89 21.69
C THR A 104 -19.46 4.10 21.92
N ALA A 105 -19.35 5.16 21.11
CA ALA A 105 -20.21 6.35 21.16
C ALA A 105 -21.47 6.26 20.28
N GLY A 106 -21.65 5.18 19.48
CA GLY A 106 -22.87 4.90 18.71
C GLY A 106 -23.07 5.73 17.45
N GLY A 107 -22.00 6.29 16.87
CA GLY A 107 -22.07 7.15 15.67
C GLY A 107 -22.22 6.42 14.33
N LEU A 108 -21.99 5.10 14.29
CA LEU A 108 -22.04 4.25 13.09
C LEU A 108 -22.76 2.94 13.41
N SER A 109 -23.47 2.42 12.42
CA SER A 109 -24.02 1.07 12.46
C SER A 109 -22.94 0.00 12.25
N GLU A 110 -23.19 -1.24 12.64
CA GLU A 110 -22.27 -2.37 12.40
C GLU A 110 -21.93 -2.56 10.91
N THR A 111 -22.93 -2.38 10.04
CA THR A 111 -22.73 -2.46 8.58
C THR A 111 -21.80 -1.35 8.08
N GLU A 112 -21.98 -0.14 8.57
CA GLU A 112 -21.13 1.01 8.21
C GLU A 112 -19.68 0.79 8.66
N ILE A 113 -19.48 0.28 9.88
CA ILE A 113 -18.17 -0.05 10.40
C ILE A 113 -17.49 -1.12 9.54
N THR A 114 -18.23 -2.20 9.22
CA THR A 114 -17.72 -3.28 8.36
C THR A 114 -17.30 -2.74 6.99
N THR A 115 -18.10 -1.86 6.40
CA THR A 115 -17.77 -1.21 5.12
C THR A 115 -16.50 -0.37 5.22
N LEU A 116 -16.36 0.45 6.27
CA LEU A 116 -15.16 1.27 6.49
C LEU A 116 -13.91 0.43 6.73
N LEU A 117 -14.02 -0.66 7.49
CA LEU A 117 -12.90 -1.58 7.73
C LEU A 117 -12.48 -2.29 6.44
N ASN A 118 -13.42 -2.69 5.60
CA ASN A 118 -13.14 -3.30 4.30
C ASN A 118 -12.46 -2.31 3.36
N PHE A 119 -12.96 -1.08 3.30
CA PHE A 119 -12.33 -0.01 2.54
C PHE A 119 -10.89 0.28 3.02
N ASN A 120 -10.68 0.42 4.34
CA ASN A 120 -9.35 0.62 4.92
C ASN A 120 -8.39 -0.52 4.54
N ARG A 121 -8.88 -1.76 4.55
CA ARG A 121 -8.11 -2.94 4.13
C ARG A 121 -7.76 -2.90 2.64
N GLU A 122 -8.67 -2.47 1.76
CA GLU A 122 -8.39 -2.30 0.33
C GLU A 122 -7.30 -1.25 0.07
N ILE A 123 -7.37 -0.11 0.75
CA ILE A 123 -6.33 0.93 0.65
C ILE A 123 -4.99 0.41 1.17
N TYR A 124 -4.97 -0.30 2.30
CA TYR A 124 -3.76 -0.92 2.82
C TYR A 124 -3.18 -1.95 1.83
N THR A 125 -4.02 -2.79 1.25
CA THR A 125 -3.61 -3.80 0.25
C THR A 125 -3.01 -3.14 -0.98
N ALA A 126 -3.58 -2.01 -1.44
CA ALA A 126 -3.03 -1.24 -2.55
C ALA A 126 -1.62 -0.71 -2.24
N PHE A 127 -1.44 -0.09 -1.08
CA PHE A 127 -0.12 0.40 -0.65
C PHE A 127 0.90 -0.72 -0.51
N LYS A 128 0.52 -1.81 0.15
CA LYS A 128 1.37 -2.98 0.31
C LYS A 128 1.82 -3.53 -1.04
N SER A 129 0.89 -3.74 -1.97
CA SER A 129 1.19 -4.25 -3.31
C SER A 129 2.10 -3.30 -4.07
N PHE A 130 1.89 -1.99 -3.96
CA PHE A 130 2.74 -0.99 -4.59
C PHE A 130 4.17 -0.99 -4.02
N VAL A 131 4.33 -1.09 -2.71
CA VAL A 131 5.64 -1.22 -2.05
C VAL A 131 6.38 -2.47 -2.53
N PHE A 132 5.71 -3.61 -2.66
CA PHE A 132 6.33 -4.83 -3.18
C PHE A 132 6.69 -4.71 -4.66
N ALA A 133 5.88 -4.02 -5.47
CA ALA A 133 6.24 -3.70 -6.84
C ALA A 133 7.52 -2.84 -6.91
N MET A 134 7.61 -1.81 -6.07
CA MET A 134 8.80 -0.96 -5.97
C MET A 134 10.03 -1.75 -5.55
N LYS A 135 9.92 -2.64 -4.56
CA LYS A 135 11.02 -3.50 -4.13
C LYS A 135 11.60 -4.29 -5.30
N ASP A 136 10.75 -4.94 -6.08
CA ASP A 136 11.18 -5.79 -7.20
C ASP A 136 11.69 -4.98 -8.41
N CYS A 137 11.25 -3.73 -8.57
CA CYS A 137 11.75 -2.83 -9.61
C CYS A 137 13.07 -2.15 -9.27
N LEU A 138 13.23 -1.70 -8.02
CA LEU A 138 14.31 -0.78 -7.63
C LEU A 138 15.54 -1.49 -7.12
N PHE A 139 15.39 -2.70 -6.58
CA PHE A 139 16.46 -3.41 -5.87
C PHE A 139 16.94 -4.64 -6.62
N ASP A 140 18.21 -4.97 -6.42
CA ASP A 140 18.76 -6.24 -6.87
C ASP A 140 18.26 -7.42 -6.01
N LYS A 141 18.68 -8.63 -6.37
CA LYS A 141 18.24 -9.85 -5.66
C LYS A 141 18.62 -9.85 -4.18
N LYS A 142 19.81 -9.34 -3.84
CA LYS A 142 20.30 -9.32 -2.45
C LYS A 142 19.55 -8.28 -1.63
N GLU A 143 19.37 -7.09 -2.17
CA GLU A 143 18.63 -6.01 -1.55
C GLU A 143 17.16 -6.37 -1.35
N ALA A 144 16.52 -7.00 -2.35
CA ALA A 144 15.14 -7.46 -2.23
C ALA A 144 14.99 -8.56 -1.16
N ALA A 145 15.94 -9.50 -1.09
CA ALA A 145 15.96 -10.51 -0.03
C ALA A 145 16.16 -9.89 1.35
N TYR A 146 17.06 -8.93 1.47
CA TYR A 146 17.28 -8.18 2.71
C TYR A 146 16.01 -7.43 3.16
N PHE A 147 15.30 -6.79 2.22
CA PHE A 147 14.01 -6.16 2.51
C PHE A 147 13.00 -7.16 3.10
N ASP A 148 12.90 -8.36 2.53
CA ASP A 148 11.96 -9.39 2.99
C ASP A 148 12.31 -9.96 4.37
N GLU A 149 13.57 -9.84 4.82
CA GLU A 149 14.06 -10.29 6.13
C GLU A 149 13.91 -9.22 7.23
N LEU A 150 13.60 -7.98 6.89
CA LEU A 150 13.44 -6.91 7.86
C LEU A 150 12.29 -7.20 8.85
N PRO A 151 12.40 -6.75 10.13
CA PRO A 151 11.36 -6.94 11.12
C PRO A 151 10.00 -6.42 10.65
N GLY A 152 8.97 -7.24 10.74
CA GLY A 152 7.62 -6.89 10.31
C GLY A 152 7.24 -7.33 8.90
N PHE A 153 8.17 -7.90 8.12
CA PHE A 153 7.91 -8.49 6.80
C PHE A 153 7.79 -10.03 6.83
N ILE A 154 8.07 -10.66 7.97
CA ILE A 154 7.90 -12.10 8.15
C ILE A 154 6.40 -12.43 7.99
N ARG A 155 6.12 -13.29 7.02
CA ARG A 155 4.78 -13.80 6.71
C ARG A 155 4.30 -14.81 7.74
#